data_7400e6180b674cfc34229ded101f6d12
#
_entry.id   7400e6180b674cfc34229ded101f6d12
#
_cell.length_a   1.000
_cell.length_b   1.000
_cell.length_c   1.000
_cell.angle_alpha   90.00
_cell.angle_beta   90.00
_cell.angle_gamma   90.00
#
_symmetry.space_group_name_H-M   'P 1'
#
loop_
_entity.id
_entity.type
_entity.pdbx_description
1 polymer ?
#
loop_
_entity_poly.entity_id
_entity_poly.type
_entity_poly.pdbx_seq_one_letter_code
_entity_poly.pdbx_strand_id
1 'polypeptide(L)'
;MQIPNSRAAAKRARDWLAGPLRATHPLIADDVLLCLSEVVANVYRHTTTPTIRVETLIIEPSVVVRVHDNDPGPLPKPADPGGGGDIESGRGLTLIDACADAWGVTVLGGPEPRGKAFWFTLLGRPASAG
;
A
#
# COMPACT_ATOMS: atom_id res chain seq x y z
N MET A 1 -0.82 8.48 -9.78
CA MET A 1 -0.77 9.70 -8.97
C MET A 1 0.58 9.85 -8.31
N GLN A 2 1.14 11.03 -8.35
CA GLN A 2 2.38 11.37 -7.65
C GLN A 2 2.09 12.38 -6.56
N ILE A 3 2.57 12.13 -5.34
CA ILE A 3 2.35 13.02 -4.20
C ILE A 3 3.67 13.27 -3.48
N PRO A 4 3.85 14.48 -2.89
CA PRO A 4 5.01 14.72 -2.04
C PRO A 4 5.02 13.77 -0.84
N ASN A 5 6.22 13.30 -0.48
CA ASN A 5 6.39 12.50 0.73
C ASN A 5 6.31 13.41 1.94
N SER A 6 5.16 13.44 2.59
CA SER A 6 4.88 14.33 3.69
C SER A 6 3.94 13.64 4.68
N ARG A 7 3.74 14.28 5.82
CA ARG A 7 2.78 13.80 6.82
C ARG A 7 1.35 13.66 6.25
N ALA A 8 1.01 14.47 5.26
CA ALA A 8 -0.31 14.46 4.63
C ALA A 8 -0.44 13.45 3.48
N ALA A 9 0.63 12.73 3.13
CA ALA A 9 0.64 11.87 1.95
C ALA A 9 -0.40 10.75 2.02
N ALA A 10 -0.52 10.09 3.17
CA ALA A 10 -1.49 9.01 3.33
C ALA A 10 -2.93 9.49 3.13
N LYS A 11 -3.27 10.64 3.70
CA LYS A 11 -4.60 11.23 3.53
C LYS A 11 -4.84 11.63 2.07
N ARG A 12 -3.86 12.22 1.42
CA ARG A 12 -3.97 12.61 0.00
C ARG A 12 -4.20 11.41 -0.90
N ALA A 13 -3.45 10.34 -0.69
CA ALA A 13 -3.62 9.12 -1.46
C ALA A 13 -5.02 8.53 -1.27
N ARG A 14 -5.46 8.44 -0.02
CA ARG A 14 -6.77 7.93 0.32
C ARG A 14 -7.89 8.77 -0.30
N ASP A 15 -7.82 10.09 -0.18
CA ASP A 15 -8.83 10.99 -0.75
C ASP A 15 -8.90 10.88 -2.26
N TRP A 16 -7.74 10.71 -2.92
CA TRP A 16 -7.67 10.55 -4.36
C TRP A 16 -8.38 9.27 -4.84
N LEU A 17 -8.20 8.17 -4.13
CA LEU A 17 -8.71 6.86 -4.56
C LEU A 17 -10.15 6.61 -4.09
N ALA A 18 -10.60 7.25 -3.02
CA ALA A 18 -11.86 6.92 -2.36
C ALA A 18 -13.08 7.03 -3.26
N GLY A 19 -13.21 8.13 -4.00
CA GLY A 19 -14.38 8.35 -4.87
C GLY A 19 -14.52 7.28 -5.94
N PRO A 20 -13.53 7.11 -6.82
CA PRO A 20 -13.58 6.10 -7.87
C PRO A 20 -13.75 4.68 -7.33
N LEU A 21 -13.07 4.37 -6.23
CA LEU A 21 -13.10 3.01 -5.68
C LEU A 21 -14.47 2.68 -5.06
N ARG A 22 -15.06 3.63 -4.35
CA ARG A 22 -16.41 3.43 -3.78
C ARG A 22 -17.49 3.32 -4.83
N ALA A 23 -17.29 4.00 -5.96
CA ALA A 23 -18.22 3.91 -7.08
C ALA A 23 -18.16 2.56 -7.79
N THR A 24 -16.97 1.94 -7.87
CA THR A 24 -16.77 0.72 -8.65
C THR A 24 -16.67 -0.55 -7.79
N HIS A 25 -16.09 -0.46 -6.61
CA HIS A 25 -15.82 -1.60 -5.73
C HIS A 25 -16.19 -1.27 -4.28
N PRO A 26 -17.47 -0.98 -4.00
CA PRO A 26 -17.87 -0.50 -2.67
C PRO A 26 -17.64 -1.51 -1.55
N LEU A 27 -17.66 -2.81 -1.85
CA LEU A 27 -17.55 -3.85 -0.81
C LEU A 27 -16.13 -3.97 -0.25
N ILE A 28 -15.11 -3.60 -1.03
CA ILE A 28 -13.72 -3.68 -0.58
C ILE A 28 -13.05 -2.31 -0.43
N ALA A 29 -13.80 -1.24 -0.71
CA ALA A 29 -13.21 0.11 -0.75
C ALA A 29 -12.54 0.48 0.58
N ASP A 30 -13.19 0.25 1.71
CA ASP A 30 -12.64 0.63 3.01
C ASP A 30 -11.35 -0.15 3.31
N ASP A 31 -11.30 -1.43 2.99
CA ASP A 31 -10.11 -2.25 3.21
C ASP A 31 -8.95 -1.82 2.30
N VAL A 32 -9.23 -1.52 1.03
CA VAL A 32 -8.21 -1.02 0.11
C VAL A 32 -7.66 0.32 0.59
N LEU A 33 -8.53 1.24 1.00
CA LEU A 33 -8.11 2.56 1.47
C LEU A 33 -7.31 2.48 2.76
N LEU A 34 -7.67 1.56 3.65
CA LEU A 34 -6.93 1.32 4.88
C LEU A 34 -5.52 0.81 4.58
N CYS A 35 -5.40 -0.20 3.73
CA CYS A 35 -4.11 -0.72 3.31
C CYS A 35 -3.26 0.35 2.63
N LEU A 36 -3.85 1.12 1.72
CA LEU A 36 -3.14 2.21 1.04
C LEU A 36 -2.59 3.22 2.05
N SER A 37 -3.40 3.63 3.02
CA SER A 37 -2.97 4.58 4.05
C SER A 37 -1.77 4.05 4.84
N GLU A 38 -1.78 2.78 5.20
CA GLU A 38 -0.69 2.17 5.96
C GLU A 38 0.60 2.05 5.13
N VAL A 39 0.49 1.66 3.86
CA VAL A 39 1.66 1.56 2.98
C VAL A 39 2.29 2.94 2.76
N VAL A 40 1.48 3.96 2.48
CA VAL A 40 1.98 5.33 2.27
C VAL A 40 2.58 5.88 3.57
N ALA A 41 1.96 5.64 4.71
CA ALA A 41 2.51 6.06 6.00
C ALA A 41 3.85 5.38 6.30
N ASN A 42 4.02 4.12 5.91
CA ASN A 42 5.29 3.42 6.05
C ASN A 42 6.38 4.05 5.18
N VAL A 43 6.07 4.43 3.95
CA VAL A 43 7.02 5.14 3.10
C VAL A 43 7.46 6.45 3.76
N TYR A 44 6.53 7.20 4.31
CA TYR A 44 6.83 8.44 5.01
C TYR A 44 7.75 8.21 6.22
N ARG A 45 7.48 7.18 7.02
CA ARG A 45 8.25 6.90 8.24
C ARG A 45 9.63 6.33 7.97
N HIS A 46 9.80 5.57 6.89
CA HIS A 46 10.98 4.73 6.70
C HIS A 46 11.84 5.10 5.49
N THR A 47 11.45 6.08 4.70
CA THR A 47 12.22 6.50 3.54
C THR A 47 12.40 8.01 3.49
N THR A 48 13.38 8.44 2.70
CA THR A 48 13.61 9.84 2.41
C THR A 48 13.26 10.18 0.96
N THR A 49 12.50 9.31 0.31
CA THR A 49 12.05 9.57 -1.07
C THR A 49 11.32 10.92 -1.12
N PRO A 50 11.61 11.79 -2.10
CA PRO A 50 10.94 13.10 -2.16
C PRO A 50 9.49 13.01 -2.60
N THR A 51 9.15 12.01 -3.41
CA THR A 51 7.79 11.80 -3.93
C THR A 51 7.41 10.33 -3.82
N ILE A 52 6.11 10.09 -3.72
CA ILE A 52 5.53 8.76 -3.69
C ILE A 52 4.61 8.64 -4.90
N ARG A 53 4.73 7.56 -5.65
CA ARG A 53 3.86 7.29 -6.78
C ARG A 53 2.90 6.15 -6.44
N VAL A 54 1.60 6.42 -6.58
CA VAL A 54 0.55 5.43 -6.31
C VAL A 54 -0.09 5.05 -7.64
N GLU A 55 -0.16 3.76 -7.91
CA GLU A 55 -0.84 3.20 -9.08
C GLU A 55 -1.93 2.25 -8.62
N THR A 56 -3.06 2.29 -9.31
CA THR A 56 -4.17 1.36 -9.08
C THR A 56 -4.50 0.69 -10.40
N LEU A 57 -4.55 -0.64 -10.38
CA LEU A 57 -4.92 -1.46 -11.53
C LEU A 57 -6.14 -2.28 -11.17
N ILE A 58 -7.15 -2.22 -12.02
CA ILE A 58 -8.34 -3.03 -11.88
C ILE A 58 -8.22 -4.20 -12.85
N ILE A 59 -7.97 -5.38 -12.30
CA ILE A 59 -7.93 -6.64 -13.07
C ILE A 59 -9.06 -7.48 -12.49
N GLU A 60 -10.26 -7.26 -12.98
CA GLU A 60 -11.47 -7.87 -12.42
C GLU A 60 -11.30 -9.36 -12.16
N PRO A 61 -11.70 -9.85 -10.97
CA PRO A 61 -12.35 -9.09 -9.87
C PRO A 61 -11.39 -8.42 -8.89
N SER A 62 -10.10 -8.36 -9.18
CA SER A 62 -9.08 -7.88 -8.25
C SER A 62 -8.77 -6.40 -8.43
N VAL A 63 -8.49 -5.73 -7.31
CA VAL A 63 -7.89 -4.40 -7.27
C VAL A 63 -6.45 -4.57 -6.83
N VAL A 64 -5.52 -4.06 -7.64
CA VAL A 64 -4.09 -4.08 -7.35
C VAL A 64 -3.63 -2.65 -7.11
N VAL A 65 -2.97 -2.42 -6.00
CA VAL A 65 -2.39 -1.11 -5.67
C VAL A 65 -0.88 -1.26 -5.54
N ARG A 66 -0.15 -0.34 -6.16
CA ARG A 66 1.32 -0.27 -6.07
C ARG A 66 1.72 1.09 -5.55
N VAL A 67 2.60 1.10 -4.57
CA VAL A 67 3.15 2.33 -3.99
C VAL A 67 4.65 2.32 -4.23
N HIS A 68 5.13 3.25 -5.03
CA HIS A 68 6.53 3.33 -5.45
C HIS A 68 7.28 4.38 -4.65
N ASP A 69 8.50 4.06 -4.23
CA ASP A 69 9.44 5.00 -3.65
C ASP A 69 10.83 4.84 -4.30
N ASN A 70 11.72 5.81 -4.05
CA ASN A 70 13.08 5.83 -4.61
C ASN A 70 14.12 5.29 -3.61
N ASP A 71 13.68 4.66 -2.54
CA ASP A 71 14.58 4.15 -1.52
C ASP A 71 14.68 2.63 -1.63
N PRO A 72 15.84 2.09 -2.07
CA PRO A 72 16.02 0.64 -2.16
C PRO A 72 16.34 -0.01 -0.80
N GLY A 73 16.37 0.78 0.28
CA GLY A 73 16.75 0.34 1.62
C GLY A 73 15.99 -0.87 2.15
N PRO A 74 16.10 -1.14 3.44
CA PRO A 74 15.56 -2.39 3.99
C PRO A 74 14.10 -2.61 3.63
N LEU A 75 13.78 -3.85 3.24
CA LEU A 75 12.41 -4.21 2.91
C LEU A 75 11.56 -4.25 4.18
N PRO A 76 10.30 -3.79 4.09
CA PRO A 76 9.40 -3.89 5.23
C PRO A 76 9.15 -5.35 5.60
N LYS A 77 9.01 -5.61 6.91
CA LYS A 77 8.74 -6.94 7.42
C LYS A 77 7.58 -6.87 8.42
N PRO A 78 6.74 -7.90 8.47
CA PRO A 78 5.77 -8.00 9.56
C PRO A 78 6.49 -8.08 10.91
N ALA A 79 5.83 -7.61 11.98
CA ALA A 79 6.38 -7.73 13.32
C ALA A 79 6.42 -9.20 13.72
N ASP A 80 7.56 -9.64 14.27
CA ASP A 80 7.65 -10.96 14.87
C ASP A 80 6.87 -10.97 16.19
N PRO A 81 6.08 -12.01 16.46
CA PRO A 81 5.45 -12.15 17.76
C PRO A 81 6.51 -12.15 18.86
N GLY A 82 6.49 -11.15 19.75
CA GLY A 82 7.45 -11.02 20.81
C GLY A 82 8.76 -10.33 20.44
N GLY A 83 8.91 -9.89 19.21
CA GLY A 83 10.09 -9.13 18.79
C GLY A 83 10.06 -7.69 19.27
N GLY A 84 11.22 -7.14 19.66
CA GLY A 84 11.37 -5.77 20.11
C GLY A 84 11.51 -4.76 18.98
N GLY A 85 10.82 -4.94 17.86
CA GLY A 85 10.90 -4.03 16.74
C GLY A 85 9.99 -2.80 16.87
N ASP A 86 9.98 -1.99 15.85
CA ASP A 86 9.08 -0.84 15.75
C ASP A 86 7.63 -1.34 15.70
N ILE A 87 6.92 -1.17 16.81
CA ILE A 87 5.56 -1.66 16.98
C ILE A 87 4.61 -1.03 15.95
N GLU A 88 4.79 0.25 15.62
CA GLU A 88 3.92 0.92 14.66
C GLU A 88 4.10 0.36 13.26
N SER A 89 5.32 0.17 12.79
CA SER A 89 5.60 -0.47 11.50
C SER A 89 5.05 -1.89 11.46
N GLY A 90 5.25 -2.65 12.54
CA GLY A 90 4.75 -4.00 12.65
C GLY A 90 3.24 -4.07 12.55
N ARG A 91 2.53 -3.12 13.16
CA ARG A 91 1.06 -3.04 13.07
C ARG A 91 0.58 -2.81 11.65
N GLY A 92 1.22 -1.88 10.91
CA GLY A 92 0.85 -1.57 9.55
C GLY A 92 0.93 -2.79 8.64
N LEU A 93 2.04 -3.52 8.69
CA LEU A 93 2.21 -4.73 7.88
C LEU A 93 1.31 -5.87 8.33
N THR A 94 1.08 -6.01 9.62
CA THR A 94 0.15 -7.00 10.15
C THR A 94 -1.27 -6.72 9.66
N LEU A 95 -1.68 -5.46 9.62
CA LEU A 95 -2.98 -5.06 9.11
C LEU A 95 -3.11 -5.40 7.63
N ILE A 96 -2.09 -5.08 6.83
CA ILE A 96 -2.09 -5.37 5.39
C ILE A 96 -2.16 -6.87 5.16
N ASP A 97 -1.39 -7.65 5.90
CA ASP A 97 -1.40 -9.10 5.81
C ASP A 97 -2.78 -9.69 6.15
N ALA A 98 -3.49 -9.07 7.10
CA ALA A 98 -4.82 -9.50 7.49
C ALA A 98 -5.90 -9.11 6.46
N CYS A 99 -5.76 -7.97 5.81
CA CYS A 99 -6.79 -7.42 4.92
C CYS A 99 -6.59 -7.77 3.46
N ALA A 100 -5.34 -7.81 2.98
CA ALA A 100 -5.03 -8.07 1.59
C ALA A 100 -5.02 -9.57 1.30
N ASP A 101 -5.46 -9.93 0.10
CA ASP A 101 -5.39 -11.32 -0.35
C ASP A 101 -3.96 -11.73 -0.68
N ALA A 102 -3.16 -10.78 -1.16
CA ALA A 102 -1.74 -10.96 -1.38
C ALA A 102 -1.04 -9.62 -1.30
N TRP A 103 0.23 -9.62 -0.92
CA TRP A 103 1.05 -8.43 -0.92
C TRP A 103 2.53 -8.80 -1.07
N GLY A 104 3.33 -7.84 -1.49
CA GLY A 104 4.76 -8.07 -1.63
C GLY A 104 5.50 -6.78 -1.95
N VAL A 105 6.80 -6.93 -2.16
CA VAL A 105 7.68 -5.82 -2.51
C VAL A 105 8.51 -6.21 -3.72
N THR A 106 8.53 -5.33 -4.72
CA THR A 106 9.37 -5.49 -5.90
C THR A 106 10.48 -4.45 -5.85
N VAL A 107 11.74 -4.91 -5.90
CA VAL A 107 12.88 -4.01 -5.97
C VAL A 107 13.07 -3.57 -7.42
N LEU A 108 13.23 -2.26 -7.61
CA LEU A 108 13.36 -1.65 -8.92
C LEU A 108 14.83 -1.32 -9.23
N GLY A 109 15.20 -1.37 -10.51
CA GLY A 109 16.53 -0.99 -10.96
C GLY A 109 17.48 -2.15 -11.21
N GLY A 110 17.02 -3.39 -11.15
CA GLY A 110 17.82 -4.58 -11.46
C GLY A 110 19.04 -4.72 -10.56
N PRO A 111 20.26 -4.90 -11.14
CA PRO A 111 21.49 -5.07 -10.35
C PRO A 111 21.85 -3.87 -9.48
N GLU A 112 21.37 -2.67 -9.85
CA GLU A 112 21.57 -1.45 -9.08
C GLU A 112 20.21 -0.96 -8.56
N PRO A 113 19.82 -1.36 -7.34
CA PRO A 113 18.52 -0.97 -6.80
C PRO A 113 18.37 0.55 -6.73
N ARG A 114 17.25 1.05 -7.29
CA ARG A 114 16.94 2.49 -7.32
C ARG A 114 15.72 2.84 -6.51
N GLY A 115 14.97 1.84 -6.08
CA GLY A 115 13.73 2.03 -5.36
C GLY A 115 13.01 0.72 -5.20
N LYS A 116 11.78 0.81 -4.73
CA LYS A 116 10.93 -0.37 -4.58
C LYS A 116 9.47 0.00 -4.79
N ALA A 117 8.67 -1.01 -5.11
CA ALA A 117 7.23 -0.89 -5.17
C ALA A 117 6.61 -1.87 -4.18
N PHE A 118 5.90 -1.34 -3.21
CA PHE A 118 5.05 -2.17 -2.34
C PHE A 118 3.71 -2.35 -3.05
N TRP A 119 3.30 -3.60 -3.24
CA TRP A 119 2.02 -3.89 -3.89
C TRP A 119 1.14 -4.73 -2.99
N PHE A 120 -0.17 -4.56 -3.13
CA PHE A 120 -1.14 -5.44 -2.49
C PHE A 120 -2.35 -5.60 -3.39
N THR A 121 -3.06 -6.70 -3.21
CA THR A 121 -4.28 -7.01 -3.97
C THR A 121 -5.42 -7.34 -3.03
N LEU A 122 -6.60 -6.91 -3.41
CA LEU A 122 -7.83 -7.34 -2.78
C LEU A 122 -8.78 -7.86 -3.84
N LEU A 123 -9.39 -9.00 -3.54
CA LEU A 123 -10.36 -9.62 -4.43
C LEU A 123 -11.71 -8.93 -4.26
N GLY A 124 -12.17 -8.29 -5.32
CA GLY A 124 -13.49 -7.69 -5.35
C GLY A 124 -14.56 -8.77 -5.34
N ARG A 125 -15.64 -8.53 -4.60
CA ARG A 125 -16.80 -9.42 -4.60
C ARG A 125 -17.89 -8.81 -5.44
N PRO A 126 -18.62 -9.60 -6.23
CA PRO A 126 -19.75 -9.08 -6.98
C PRO A 126 -20.76 -8.43 -6.03
N ALA A 127 -21.18 -7.22 -6.37
CA ALA A 127 -22.17 -6.51 -5.56
C ALA A 127 -23.51 -7.24 -5.52
N SER A 128 -23.75 -8.12 -6.47
CA SER A 128 -24.97 -8.89 -6.64
C SER A 128 -24.81 -10.34 -6.22
N ALA A 129 -23.91 -10.65 -5.29
CA ALA A 129 -23.75 -12.02 -4.79
C ALA A 129 -24.97 -12.40 -3.93
N GLY A 130 -26.07 -12.61 -4.57
CA GLY A 130 -27.27 -12.97 -3.85
C GLY A 130 -28.25 -13.52 -4.77
#